data_b2c5e16b083b92b6b3391d1f410ede54
#
_entry.id   b2c5e16b083b92b6b3391d1f410ede54
#
_cell.length_a   1.000
_cell.length_b   1.000
_cell.length_c   1.000
_cell.angle_alpha   90.00
_cell.angle_beta   90.00
_cell.angle_gamma   90.00
#
_symmetry.space_group_name_H-M   'P 1'
#
loop_
_entity.id
_entity.type
_entity.pdbx_description
1 polymer ?
#
loop_
_entity_poly.entity_id
_entity_poly.type
_entity_poly.pdbx_seq_one_letter_code
_entity_poly.pdbx_strand_id
1 'polypeptide(L)'
;YEIANSDWSSDVCSSDLSSSHTMGPKKAAERFAERSRDVDSYRVTLYGSLAATGKGHLTDMAILSVLEPIAPTQIVWEPKVVLPFHPNGMLFEGLKAGKVVDRWTIYSIGGGALANESSRLEIPASIYPLTTISEIKDWCYREGKTYWEYVNDCEGPEIWDYLDRIWTVMCETIQRGLNNDGVLPGGLKVARKASTYWVKSKSYTDSLKSRAQIYAYALATSEENASGGTVVTAPTCGSCGVVPAVLYH
;
A
#
# COMPACT_ATOMS: atom_id res chain seq x y z
N TYR A 1 -12.35 7.68 -2.63
CA TYR A 1 -11.50 6.83 -1.77
C TYR A 1 -12.30 5.59 -1.47
N GLU A 2 -11.92 4.48 -2.09
CA GLU A 2 -12.58 3.21 -1.94
C GLU A 2 -11.99 2.52 -0.72
N ILE A 3 -12.76 2.45 0.35
CA ILE A 3 -12.58 1.44 1.37
C ILE A 3 -13.29 0.21 0.80
N ALA A 4 -12.55 -0.59 0.04
CA ALA A 4 -13.09 -1.79 -0.57
C ALA A 4 -13.37 -2.83 0.51
N ASN A 5 -14.58 -3.35 0.47
CA ASN A 5 -15.02 -4.48 1.26
C ASN A 5 -14.22 -5.71 0.86
N SER A 6 -13.20 -6.06 1.61
CA SER A 6 -12.60 -7.41 1.70
C SER A 6 -11.25 -7.33 2.39
N ASP A 7 -11.11 -8.12 3.42
CA ASP A 7 -9.85 -8.44 4.07
C ASP A 7 -9.05 -7.24 4.60
N TRP A 8 -9.58 -6.61 5.63
CA TRP A 8 -8.98 -5.52 6.40
C TRP A 8 -7.55 -5.82 6.91
N SER A 9 -7.11 -7.07 6.80
CA SER A 9 -5.74 -7.48 7.15
C SER A 9 -4.68 -6.97 6.17
N SER A 10 -5.09 -6.51 4.98
CA SER A 10 -4.17 -6.11 3.91
C SER A 10 -3.69 -4.66 3.97
N ASP A 11 -4.31 -3.80 4.78
CA ASP A 11 -3.91 -2.38 4.87
C ASP A 11 -2.77 -2.13 5.87
N VAL A 12 -2.44 -3.14 6.68
CA VAL A 12 -1.28 -3.17 7.57
C VAL A 12 -0.25 -4.13 6.98
N CYS A 13 0.66 -3.62 6.18
CA CYS A 13 1.67 -4.46 5.53
C CYS A 13 3.05 -4.34 6.15
N SER A 14 3.63 -5.49 6.42
CA SER A 14 5.07 -5.65 6.61
C SER A 14 5.73 -5.62 5.24
N SER A 15 6.33 -4.51 4.82
CA SER A 15 7.16 -4.35 3.62
C SER A 15 6.56 -3.69 2.37
N ASP A 16 5.44 -2.98 2.41
CA ASP A 16 4.85 -2.43 1.19
C ASP A 16 5.13 -0.94 0.96
N LEU A 17 6.03 -0.69 0.04
CA LEU A 17 6.40 0.64 -0.44
C LEU A 17 5.32 1.30 -1.31
N SER A 18 4.33 0.53 -1.82
CA SER A 18 3.27 1.06 -2.70
C SER A 18 2.11 0.09 -2.84
N SER A 19 0.88 0.55 -2.61
CA SER A 19 -0.31 -0.27 -2.81
C SER A 19 -0.47 -0.77 -4.26
N SER A 20 -0.13 0.05 -5.25
CA SER A 20 -0.24 -0.32 -6.67
C SER A 20 0.96 -1.11 -7.20
N HIS A 21 2.17 -0.92 -6.62
CA HIS A 21 3.39 -1.56 -7.11
C HIS A 21 3.83 -2.77 -6.27
N THR A 22 3.25 -2.96 -5.10
CA THR A 22 3.60 -4.07 -4.20
C THR A 22 2.39 -4.91 -3.81
N MET A 23 1.34 -4.30 -3.20
CA MET A 23 0.14 -5.03 -2.76
C MET A 23 -0.67 -5.60 -3.93
N GLY A 24 -0.94 -4.79 -4.97
CA GLY A 24 -1.63 -5.25 -6.17
C GLY A 24 -0.93 -6.44 -6.83
N PRO A 25 0.37 -6.35 -7.16
CA PRO A 25 1.15 -7.47 -7.67
C PRO A 25 1.17 -8.71 -6.77
N LYS A 26 1.28 -8.54 -5.44
CA LYS A 26 1.21 -9.64 -4.49
C LYS A 26 -0.14 -10.37 -4.53
N LYS A 27 -1.25 -9.62 -4.43
CA LYS A 27 -2.62 -10.18 -4.55
C LYS A 27 -2.83 -10.86 -5.91
N ALA A 28 -2.27 -10.32 -6.99
CA ALA A 28 -2.33 -10.95 -8.30
C ALA A 28 -1.59 -12.29 -8.32
N ALA A 29 -0.41 -12.36 -7.71
CA ALA A 29 0.37 -13.59 -7.57
C ALA A 29 -0.38 -14.64 -6.73
N GLU A 30 -0.99 -14.25 -5.62
CA GLU A 30 -1.80 -15.12 -4.76
C GLU A 30 -2.98 -15.73 -5.53
N ARG A 31 -3.77 -14.91 -6.23
CA ARG A 31 -4.90 -15.37 -7.07
C ARG A 31 -4.43 -16.28 -8.22
N PHE A 32 -3.29 -15.98 -8.82
CA PHE A 32 -2.75 -16.81 -9.89
C PHE A 32 -2.23 -18.15 -9.35
N ALA A 33 -1.58 -18.17 -8.20
CA ALA A 33 -1.12 -19.39 -7.53
C ALA A 33 -2.30 -20.31 -7.18
N GLU A 34 -3.41 -19.78 -6.71
CA GLU A 34 -4.62 -20.57 -6.43
C GLU A 34 -5.20 -21.23 -7.67
N ARG A 35 -5.17 -20.52 -8.80
CA ARG A 35 -5.72 -20.96 -10.08
C ARG A 35 -4.78 -21.95 -10.78
N SER A 36 -3.48 -21.75 -10.71
CA SER A 36 -2.46 -22.44 -11.51
C SER A 36 -1.50 -23.24 -10.63
N ARG A 37 -2.00 -24.29 -9.97
CA ARG A 37 -1.24 -25.08 -9.00
C ARG A 37 -0.39 -26.21 -9.61
N ASP A 38 -0.78 -26.72 -10.78
CA ASP A 38 -0.13 -27.86 -11.43
C ASP A 38 0.82 -27.40 -12.55
N VAL A 39 1.90 -26.71 -12.15
CA VAL A 39 2.91 -26.15 -13.06
C VAL A 39 4.32 -26.45 -12.55
N ASP A 40 5.27 -26.48 -13.47
CA ASP A 40 6.70 -26.72 -13.16
C ASP A 40 7.44 -25.41 -12.86
N SER A 41 6.95 -24.30 -13.40
CA SER A 41 7.50 -22.96 -13.20
C SER A 41 6.52 -21.86 -13.53
N TYR A 42 6.80 -20.66 -13.04
CA TYR A 42 6.07 -19.44 -13.37
C TYR A 42 6.95 -18.47 -14.14
N ARG A 43 6.33 -17.71 -15.02
CA ARG A 43 6.92 -16.51 -15.63
C ARG A 43 5.96 -15.34 -15.46
N VAL A 44 6.46 -14.24 -14.90
CA VAL A 44 5.68 -13.03 -14.68
C VAL A 44 6.34 -11.88 -15.45
N THR A 45 5.62 -11.32 -16.42
CA THR A 45 6.08 -10.14 -17.17
C THR A 45 5.41 -8.90 -16.62
N LEU A 46 6.22 -7.94 -16.19
CA LEU A 46 5.80 -6.64 -15.70
C LEU A 46 5.93 -5.61 -16.82
N TYR A 47 4.91 -4.76 -16.96
CA TYR A 47 4.84 -3.77 -18.04
C TYR A 47 4.82 -2.34 -17.51
N GLY A 48 5.19 -1.38 -18.36
CA GLY A 48 5.04 0.05 -18.16
C GLY A 48 5.59 0.54 -16.83
N SER A 49 4.75 1.17 -16.01
CA SER A 49 5.15 1.75 -14.73
C SER A 49 5.64 0.71 -13.72
N LEU A 50 5.01 -0.47 -13.65
CA LEU A 50 5.47 -1.57 -12.79
C LEU A 50 6.87 -2.03 -13.14
N ALA A 51 7.21 -2.10 -14.42
CA ALA A 51 8.54 -2.48 -14.85
C ALA A 51 9.58 -1.36 -14.67
N ALA A 52 9.18 -0.10 -14.91
CA ALA A 52 10.07 1.05 -14.82
C ALA A 52 10.50 1.38 -13.38
N THR A 53 9.61 1.24 -12.42
CA THR A 53 9.82 1.62 -11.02
C THR A 53 9.78 0.45 -10.03
N GLY A 54 9.35 -0.73 -10.47
CA GLY A 54 9.05 -1.88 -9.62
C GLY A 54 10.22 -2.38 -8.78
N LYS A 55 11.47 -2.29 -9.29
CA LYS A 55 12.65 -2.64 -8.50
C LYS A 55 12.82 -1.76 -7.26
N GLY A 56 12.47 -0.47 -7.38
CA GLY A 56 12.48 0.47 -6.25
C GLY A 56 11.34 0.25 -5.26
N HIS A 57 10.26 -0.38 -5.72
CA HIS A 57 9.07 -0.71 -4.92
C HIS A 57 9.02 -2.18 -4.50
N LEU A 58 10.09 -2.95 -4.73
CA LEU A 58 10.16 -4.38 -4.40
C LEU A 58 9.01 -5.22 -5.01
N THR A 59 8.53 -4.84 -6.19
CA THR A 59 7.43 -5.51 -6.90
C THR A 59 7.76 -6.98 -7.18
N ASP A 60 8.99 -7.25 -7.62
CA ASP A 60 9.51 -8.59 -7.83
C ASP A 60 9.54 -9.40 -6.54
N MET A 61 10.03 -8.82 -5.45
CA MET A 61 10.09 -9.50 -4.15
C MET A 61 8.70 -9.87 -3.64
N ALA A 62 7.71 -8.99 -3.83
CA ALA A 62 6.33 -9.24 -3.47
C ALA A 62 5.74 -10.44 -4.24
N ILE A 63 5.97 -10.52 -5.55
CA ILE A 63 5.53 -11.63 -6.41
C ILE A 63 6.27 -12.92 -6.06
N LEU A 64 7.61 -12.85 -5.94
CA LEU A 64 8.46 -14.00 -5.63
C LEU A 64 8.13 -14.59 -4.26
N SER A 65 7.80 -13.76 -3.26
CA SER A 65 7.41 -14.26 -1.92
C SER A 65 6.20 -15.20 -1.95
N VAL A 66 5.36 -15.09 -2.98
CA VAL A 66 4.17 -15.93 -3.16
C VAL A 66 4.44 -17.12 -4.06
N LEU A 67 5.06 -16.91 -5.21
CA LEU A 67 5.17 -17.93 -6.26
C LEU A 67 6.40 -18.83 -6.10
N GLU A 68 7.56 -18.30 -5.69
CA GLU A 68 8.80 -19.05 -5.57
C GLU A 68 8.73 -20.25 -4.60
N PRO A 69 7.98 -20.17 -3.47
CA PRO A 69 7.78 -21.34 -2.59
C PRO A 69 6.98 -22.48 -3.26
N ILE A 70 6.24 -22.19 -4.34
CA ILE A 70 5.39 -23.18 -5.06
C ILE A 70 6.19 -23.77 -6.22
N ALA A 71 6.77 -22.94 -7.07
CA ALA A 71 7.58 -23.34 -8.22
C ALA A 71 8.55 -22.22 -8.63
N PRO A 72 9.70 -22.56 -9.24
CA PRO A 72 10.65 -21.57 -9.75
C PRO A 72 9.99 -20.47 -10.57
N THR A 73 10.28 -19.22 -10.24
CA THR A 73 9.59 -18.06 -10.83
C THR A 73 10.56 -17.11 -11.52
N GLN A 74 10.30 -16.79 -12.78
CA GLN A 74 11.05 -15.84 -13.57
C GLN A 74 10.29 -14.51 -13.69
N ILE A 75 10.95 -13.39 -13.33
CA ILE A 75 10.41 -12.04 -13.56
C ILE A 75 11.03 -11.46 -14.83
N VAL A 76 10.17 -11.00 -15.75
CA VAL A 76 10.55 -10.32 -17.00
C VAL A 76 10.12 -8.85 -16.91
N TRP A 77 11.02 -7.94 -17.25
CA TRP A 77 10.81 -6.50 -17.14
C TRP A 77 10.67 -5.86 -18.52
N GLU A 78 9.49 -5.30 -18.82
CA GLU A 78 9.17 -4.63 -20.10
C GLU A 78 8.76 -3.15 -19.85
N PRO A 79 9.68 -2.27 -19.43
CA PRO A 79 9.35 -0.88 -19.04
C PRO A 79 8.90 0.00 -20.22
N LYS A 80 9.23 -0.39 -21.46
CA LYS A 80 8.87 0.36 -22.67
C LYS A 80 7.52 -0.06 -23.25
N VAL A 81 6.98 -1.18 -22.81
CA VAL A 81 5.70 -1.71 -23.28
C VAL A 81 4.62 -1.28 -22.29
N VAL A 82 3.67 -0.47 -22.74
CA VAL A 82 2.49 -0.07 -21.99
C VAL A 82 1.28 -0.78 -22.59
N LEU A 83 0.59 -1.55 -21.76
CA LEU A 83 -0.63 -2.23 -22.19
C LEU A 83 -1.78 -1.22 -22.31
N PRO A 84 -2.73 -1.42 -23.28
CA PRO A 84 -3.75 -0.41 -23.59
C PRO A 84 -4.70 -0.05 -22.45
N PHE A 85 -4.99 -0.99 -21.55
CA PHE A 85 -5.98 -0.82 -20.50
C PHE A 85 -5.45 0.04 -19.33
N HIS A 86 -4.22 -0.24 -18.85
CA HIS A 86 -3.62 0.49 -17.73
C HIS A 86 -2.09 0.36 -17.75
N PRO A 87 -1.31 1.40 -17.33
CA PRO A 87 0.16 1.36 -17.34
C PRO A 87 0.77 0.35 -16.33
N ASN A 88 0.01 -0.10 -15.34
CA ASN A 88 0.48 -1.09 -14.35
C ASN A 88 0.02 -2.50 -14.74
N GLY A 89 0.39 -2.95 -15.92
CA GLY A 89 0.04 -4.27 -16.42
C GLY A 89 0.99 -5.37 -15.96
N MET A 90 0.44 -6.56 -15.75
CA MET A 90 1.17 -7.80 -15.42
C MET A 90 0.61 -8.94 -16.25
N LEU A 91 1.52 -9.80 -16.74
CA LEU A 91 1.16 -11.06 -17.39
C LEU A 91 1.75 -12.20 -16.58
N PHE A 92 0.90 -13.04 -16.04
CA PHE A 92 1.25 -14.27 -15.34
C PHE A 92 1.12 -15.43 -16.30
N GLU A 93 2.10 -16.32 -16.33
CA GLU A 93 2.12 -17.55 -17.13
C GLU A 93 2.58 -18.72 -16.26
N GLY A 94 1.80 -19.80 -16.25
CA GLY A 94 2.16 -21.08 -15.68
C GLY A 94 2.70 -22.00 -16.76
N LEU A 95 3.87 -22.60 -16.54
CA LEU A 95 4.52 -23.46 -17.52
C LEU A 95 4.58 -24.89 -16.99
N LYS A 96 4.31 -25.85 -17.91
CA LYS A 96 4.47 -27.29 -17.69
C LYS A 96 5.22 -27.92 -18.86
N ALA A 97 6.29 -28.64 -18.58
CA ALA A 97 7.19 -29.17 -19.60
C ALA A 97 7.66 -28.11 -20.61
N GLY A 98 7.94 -26.88 -20.14
CA GLY A 98 8.37 -25.74 -20.96
C GLY A 98 7.28 -25.10 -21.83
N LYS A 99 6.03 -25.55 -21.76
CA LYS A 99 4.89 -24.96 -22.48
C LYS A 99 3.99 -24.19 -21.54
N VAL A 100 3.49 -23.04 -22.00
CA VAL A 100 2.50 -22.25 -21.26
C VAL A 100 1.18 -23.00 -21.23
N VAL A 101 0.72 -23.36 -20.03
CA VAL A 101 -0.54 -24.09 -19.79
C VAL A 101 -1.63 -23.19 -19.21
N ASP A 102 -1.26 -22.10 -18.54
CA ASP A 102 -2.18 -21.08 -18.07
C ASP A 102 -1.60 -19.68 -18.29
N ARG A 103 -2.47 -18.72 -18.58
CA ARG A 103 -2.10 -17.33 -18.88
C ARG A 103 -3.14 -16.38 -18.31
N TRP A 104 -2.67 -15.30 -17.67
CA TRP A 104 -3.55 -14.29 -17.10
C TRP A 104 -2.94 -12.90 -17.15
N THR A 105 -3.62 -11.99 -17.87
CA THR A 105 -3.26 -10.56 -17.87
C THR A 105 -4.12 -9.84 -16.85
N ILE A 106 -3.48 -9.05 -15.98
CA ILE A 106 -4.13 -8.33 -14.89
C ILE A 106 -3.44 -6.97 -14.69
N TYR A 107 -4.17 -6.01 -14.18
CA TYR A 107 -3.69 -4.66 -13.95
C TYR A 107 -3.88 -4.26 -12.49
N SER A 108 -2.87 -3.61 -11.91
CA SER A 108 -2.96 -3.00 -10.59
C SER A 108 -3.42 -1.54 -10.74
N ILE A 109 -4.66 -1.26 -10.36
CA ILE A 109 -5.31 0.04 -10.59
C ILE A 109 -5.24 1.01 -9.41
N GLY A 110 -4.56 0.64 -8.33
CA GLY A 110 -4.40 1.45 -7.11
C GLY A 110 -5.14 0.85 -5.92
N GLY A 111 -4.76 1.26 -4.69
CA GLY A 111 -5.36 0.74 -3.46
C GLY A 111 -5.27 -0.79 -3.27
N GLY A 112 -4.36 -1.47 -3.97
CA GLY A 112 -4.31 -2.94 -4.01
C GLY A 112 -5.42 -3.59 -4.85
N ALA A 113 -6.24 -2.80 -5.56
CA ALA A 113 -7.28 -3.29 -6.44
C ALA A 113 -6.72 -3.81 -7.76
N LEU A 114 -7.36 -4.86 -8.29
CA LEU A 114 -6.99 -5.51 -9.53
C LEU A 114 -8.13 -5.39 -10.55
N ALA A 115 -7.78 -5.18 -11.82
CA ALA A 115 -8.74 -5.18 -12.94
C ALA A 115 -8.21 -6.01 -14.10
N ASN A 116 -9.09 -6.58 -14.90
CA ASN A 116 -8.77 -7.20 -16.20
C ASN A 116 -9.64 -6.61 -17.30
N GLU A 117 -9.31 -6.87 -18.56
CA GLU A 117 -10.03 -6.31 -19.73
C GLU A 117 -11.49 -6.78 -19.85
N SER A 118 -11.83 -7.92 -19.29
CA SER A 118 -13.16 -8.53 -19.34
C SER A 118 -14.02 -8.22 -18.11
N SER A 119 -13.41 -7.97 -16.97
CA SER A 119 -14.07 -7.44 -15.79
C SER A 119 -13.85 -5.92 -15.74
N ARG A 120 -14.71 -5.17 -16.38
CA ARG A 120 -14.97 -3.81 -15.94
C ARG A 120 -15.42 -3.94 -14.50
N LEU A 121 -14.43 -3.79 -13.57
CA LEU A 121 -14.63 -3.53 -12.16
C LEU A 121 -15.87 -4.25 -11.58
N GLU A 122 -15.68 -5.30 -10.84
CA GLU A 122 -16.38 -5.34 -9.58
C GLU A 122 -15.91 -4.08 -8.82
N ILE A 123 -16.57 -2.96 -9.10
CA ILE A 123 -16.54 -1.81 -8.21
C ILE A 123 -17.16 -2.39 -6.95
N PRO A 124 -16.43 -2.52 -5.84
CA PRO A 124 -17.02 -2.94 -4.59
C PRO A 124 -18.24 -2.04 -4.38
N ALA A 125 -19.37 -2.60 -4.00
CA ALA A 125 -20.54 -1.79 -3.72
C ALA A 125 -20.09 -0.72 -2.73
N SER A 126 -20.26 0.56 -3.09
CA SER A 126 -19.84 1.65 -2.23
C SER A 126 -20.57 1.51 -0.90
N ILE A 127 -19.85 1.28 0.17
CA ILE A 127 -20.41 1.22 1.53
C ILE A 127 -21.02 2.59 1.88
N TYR A 128 -20.42 3.66 1.36
CA TYR A 128 -20.88 5.03 1.58
C TYR A 128 -21.84 5.45 0.47
N PRO A 129 -23.13 5.68 0.78
CA PRO A 129 -24.12 6.09 -0.22
C PRO A 129 -23.94 7.54 -0.69
N LEU A 130 -23.30 8.39 0.14
CA LEU A 130 -23.03 9.80 -0.17
C LEU A 130 -21.60 9.94 -0.71
N THR A 131 -21.43 10.68 -1.80
CA THR A 131 -20.17 10.74 -2.55
C THR A 131 -19.41 12.06 -2.38
N THR A 132 -20.06 13.09 -1.86
CA THR A 132 -19.44 14.41 -1.63
C THR A 132 -19.50 14.81 -0.17
N ILE A 133 -18.50 15.60 0.28
CA ILE A 133 -18.49 16.14 1.64
C ILE A 133 -19.69 17.03 1.94
N SER A 134 -20.23 17.72 0.93
CA SER A 134 -21.43 18.54 1.08
C SER A 134 -22.65 17.69 1.41
N GLU A 135 -22.86 16.58 0.70
CA GLU A 135 -23.95 15.64 0.98
C GLU A 135 -23.85 15.04 2.38
N ILE A 136 -22.63 14.63 2.79
CA ILE A 136 -22.38 14.08 4.14
C ILE A 136 -22.66 15.14 5.21
N LYS A 137 -22.19 16.37 5.01
CA LYS A 137 -22.45 17.49 5.92
C LYS A 137 -23.96 17.77 6.06
N ASP A 138 -24.69 17.83 4.94
CA ASP A 138 -26.13 18.10 4.93
C ASP A 138 -26.90 16.96 5.60
N TRP A 139 -26.46 15.71 5.40
CA TRP A 139 -27.00 14.55 6.11
C TRP A 139 -26.76 14.67 7.61
N CYS A 140 -25.51 14.93 8.04
CA CYS A 140 -25.17 15.11 9.46
C CYS A 140 -26.03 16.21 10.12
N TYR A 141 -26.21 17.34 9.44
CA TYR A 141 -27.00 18.43 9.94
C TYR A 141 -28.49 18.05 10.08
N ARG A 142 -29.05 17.37 9.10
CA ARG A 142 -30.46 16.94 9.08
C ARG A 142 -30.76 15.89 10.14
N GLU A 143 -29.86 14.91 10.31
CA GLU A 143 -30.02 13.80 11.26
C GLU A 143 -29.54 14.17 12.68
N GLY A 144 -28.92 15.33 12.88
CA GLY A 144 -28.31 15.72 14.15
C GLY A 144 -27.13 14.86 14.57
N LYS A 145 -26.41 14.30 13.60
CA LYS A 145 -25.28 13.37 13.79
C LYS A 145 -23.96 14.00 13.38
N THR A 146 -22.88 13.44 13.87
CA THR A 146 -21.50 13.77 13.54
C THR A 146 -20.97 12.93 12.37
N TYR A 147 -19.81 13.28 11.81
CA TYR A 147 -19.17 12.51 10.73
C TYR A 147 -18.81 11.09 11.15
N TRP A 148 -18.34 10.91 12.39
CA TRP A 148 -17.98 9.56 12.86
C TRP A 148 -19.23 8.68 13.08
N GLU A 149 -20.38 9.26 13.43
CA GLU A 149 -21.66 8.53 13.49
C GLU A 149 -22.13 8.12 12.10
N TYR A 150 -21.92 8.98 11.08
CA TYR A 150 -22.15 8.61 9.69
C TYR A 150 -21.29 7.42 9.26
N VAL A 151 -20.00 7.41 9.61
CA VAL A 151 -19.10 6.29 9.33
C VAL A 151 -19.60 5.03 10.04
N ASN A 152 -19.95 5.13 11.32
CA ASN A 152 -20.48 4.00 12.09
C ASN A 152 -21.78 3.44 11.51
N ASP A 153 -22.67 4.29 11.01
CA ASP A 153 -23.93 3.86 10.38
C ASP A 153 -23.69 3.13 9.04
N CYS A 154 -22.62 3.48 8.31
CA CYS A 154 -22.27 2.87 7.04
C CYS A 154 -21.47 1.57 7.19
N GLU A 155 -20.47 1.55 8.08
CA GLU A 155 -19.48 0.48 8.22
C GLU A 155 -19.85 -0.56 9.30
N GLY A 156 -20.68 -0.16 10.28
CA GLY A 156 -20.94 -0.96 11.46
C GLY A 156 -19.91 -0.73 12.58
N PRO A 157 -20.12 -1.36 13.75
CA PRO A 157 -19.28 -1.14 14.93
C PRO A 157 -17.86 -1.70 14.80
N GLU A 158 -17.61 -2.66 13.93
CA GLU A 158 -16.31 -3.30 13.73
C GLU A 158 -15.26 -2.34 13.19
N ILE A 159 -15.68 -1.21 12.59
CA ILE A 159 -14.77 -0.18 12.09
C ILE A 159 -13.85 0.37 13.20
N TRP A 160 -14.33 0.42 14.44
CA TRP A 160 -13.57 0.97 15.56
C TRP A 160 -12.40 0.07 15.95
N ASP A 161 -12.59 -1.24 15.98
CA ASP A 161 -11.51 -2.19 16.24
C ASP A 161 -10.46 -2.16 15.13
N TYR A 162 -10.89 -1.94 13.89
CA TYR A 162 -9.99 -1.75 12.76
C TYR A 162 -9.18 -0.47 12.89
N LEU A 163 -9.83 0.67 13.16
CA LEU A 163 -9.16 1.97 13.31
C LEU A 163 -8.20 1.99 14.49
N ASP A 164 -8.51 1.29 15.59
CA ASP A 164 -7.62 1.16 16.73
C ASP A 164 -6.33 0.39 16.36
N ARG A 165 -6.44 -0.69 15.59
CA ARG A 165 -5.28 -1.39 15.04
C ARG A 165 -4.44 -0.50 14.12
N ILE A 166 -5.08 0.24 13.22
CA ILE A 166 -4.41 1.20 12.33
C ILE A 166 -3.64 2.24 13.14
N TRP A 167 -4.28 2.81 14.15
CA TRP A 167 -3.65 3.80 15.03
C TRP A 167 -2.46 3.22 15.79
N THR A 168 -2.59 2.02 16.32
CA THR A 168 -1.50 1.31 16.98
C THR A 168 -0.29 1.15 16.07
N VAL A 169 -0.50 0.70 14.83
CA VAL A 169 0.58 0.56 13.84
C VAL A 169 1.22 1.90 13.48
N MET A 170 0.43 2.97 13.35
CA MET A 170 0.95 4.32 13.11
C MET A 170 1.88 4.77 14.25
N CYS A 171 1.46 4.59 15.50
CA CYS A 171 2.26 4.93 16.68
C CYS A 171 3.56 4.12 16.75
N GLU A 172 3.48 2.81 16.57
CA GLU A 172 4.64 1.92 16.58
C GLU A 172 5.64 2.28 15.48
N THR A 173 5.14 2.61 14.27
CA THR A 173 5.98 3.02 13.15
C THR A 173 6.75 4.29 13.46
N ILE A 174 6.09 5.31 14.02
CA ILE A 174 6.76 6.54 14.46
C ILE A 174 7.85 6.23 15.48
N GLN A 175 7.53 5.43 16.52
CA GLN A 175 8.48 5.07 17.56
C GLN A 175 9.70 4.31 17.02
N ARG A 176 9.49 3.34 16.11
CA ARG A 176 10.59 2.62 15.47
C ARG A 176 11.48 3.59 14.68
N GLY A 177 10.89 4.43 13.83
CA GLY A 177 11.64 5.35 12.99
C GLY A 177 12.40 6.42 13.76
N LEU A 178 11.87 6.88 14.90
CA LEU A 178 12.58 7.82 15.80
C LEU A 178 13.79 7.17 16.48
N ASN A 179 13.76 5.86 16.71
CA ASN A 179 14.82 5.11 17.37
C ASN A 179 15.78 4.42 16.38
N ASN A 180 15.57 4.62 15.07
CA ASN A 180 16.34 3.97 14.03
C ASN A 180 17.24 4.99 13.32
N ASP A 181 18.54 4.70 13.30
CA ASP A 181 19.55 5.53 12.65
C ASP A 181 20.18 4.80 11.45
N GLY A 182 21.13 5.45 10.78
CA GLY A 182 21.90 4.87 9.69
C GLY A 182 21.50 5.38 8.31
N VAL A 183 21.51 4.49 7.33
CA VAL A 183 21.34 4.81 5.91
C VAL A 183 20.19 4.02 5.34
N LEU A 184 19.33 4.70 4.57
CA LEU A 184 18.23 4.06 3.86
C LEU A 184 18.76 3.09 2.78
N PRO A 185 18.06 1.98 2.52
CA PRO A 185 18.42 1.07 1.44
C PRO A 185 18.37 1.78 0.07
N GLY A 186 19.16 1.27 -0.87
CA GLY A 186 19.23 1.79 -2.23
C GLY A 186 20.56 2.47 -2.57
N GLY A 187 20.74 2.78 -3.84
CA GLY A 187 22.01 3.30 -4.38
C GLY A 187 22.39 4.71 -3.95
N LEU A 188 21.42 5.52 -3.48
CA LEU A 188 21.63 6.93 -3.13
C LEU A 188 22.25 7.11 -1.73
N LYS A 189 22.31 6.09 -0.90
CA LYS A 189 22.88 6.12 0.46
C LYS A 189 22.36 7.30 1.30
N VAL A 190 21.05 7.55 1.29
CA VAL A 190 20.42 8.65 2.03
C VAL A 190 20.45 8.36 3.52
N ALA A 191 21.04 9.25 4.32
CA ALA A 191 21.08 9.12 5.76
C ALA A 191 19.68 9.36 6.38
N ARG A 192 19.31 8.56 7.38
CA ARG A 192 18.13 8.79 8.21
C ARG A 192 18.27 10.08 8.99
N LYS A 193 17.19 10.81 9.18
CA LYS A 193 17.16 12.15 9.80
C LYS A 193 16.15 12.28 10.93
N ALA A 194 15.18 11.36 11.02
CA ALA A 194 14.08 11.44 11.99
C ALA A 194 14.58 11.57 13.43
N SER A 195 15.46 10.68 13.86
CA SER A 195 16.10 10.70 15.17
C SER A 195 16.82 12.02 15.47
N THR A 196 17.60 12.51 14.50
CA THR A 196 18.31 13.79 14.63
C THR A 196 17.35 14.97 14.79
N TYR A 197 16.27 15.03 14.01
CA TYR A 197 15.25 16.09 14.13
C TYR A 197 14.53 16.01 15.49
N TRP A 198 14.19 14.81 15.93
CA TRP A 198 13.58 14.59 17.24
C TRP A 198 14.45 15.08 18.39
N VAL A 199 15.73 14.70 18.41
CA VAL A 199 16.66 15.13 19.45
C VAL A 199 16.83 16.65 19.47
N LYS A 200 17.05 17.26 18.29
CA LYS A 200 17.17 18.72 18.14
C LYS A 200 15.92 19.47 18.57
N SER A 201 14.73 18.91 18.32
CA SER A 201 13.47 19.55 18.68
C SER A 201 13.34 19.85 20.17
N LYS A 202 14.01 19.05 21.02
CA LYS A 202 13.98 19.22 22.48
C LYS A 202 14.64 20.51 22.98
N SER A 203 15.53 21.09 22.16
CA SER A 203 16.23 22.34 22.47
C SER A 203 15.58 23.59 21.85
N TYR A 204 14.50 23.43 21.08
CA TYR A 204 13.82 24.55 20.42
C TYR A 204 12.80 25.23 21.32
N THR A 205 12.48 26.48 21.00
CA THR A 205 11.33 27.21 21.59
C THR A 205 10.02 26.55 21.16
N ASP A 206 8.94 26.74 21.90
CA ASP A 206 7.70 25.99 21.76
C ASP A 206 7.13 25.96 20.33
N SER A 207 7.11 27.09 19.60
CA SER A 207 6.59 27.13 18.23
C SER A 207 7.46 26.37 17.22
N LEU A 208 8.78 26.42 17.37
CA LEU A 208 9.71 25.68 16.55
C LEU A 208 9.77 24.21 16.95
N LYS A 209 9.63 23.93 18.24
CA LYS A 209 9.59 22.58 18.80
C LYS A 209 8.44 21.78 18.19
N SER A 210 7.21 22.31 18.24
CA SER A 210 6.01 21.68 17.65
C SER A 210 6.25 21.30 16.18
N ARG A 211 6.69 22.25 15.36
CA ARG A 211 6.98 22.00 13.94
C ARG A 211 8.07 20.95 13.74
N ALA A 212 9.16 21.04 14.47
CA ALA A 212 10.27 20.08 14.36
C ALA A 212 9.84 18.66 14.76
N GLN A 213 8.95 18.53 15.75
CA GLN A 213 8.38 17.24 16.15
C GLN A 213 7.51 16.63 15.06
N ILE A 214 6.60 17.41 14.44
CA ILE A 214 5.79 16.92 13.30
C ILE A 214 6.70 16.45 12.16
N TYR A 215 7.75 17.22 11.83
CA TYR A 215 8.72 16.79 10.82
C TYR A 215 9.46 15.50 11.20
N ALA A 216 9.86 15.36 12.46
CA ALA A 216 10.51 14.15 12.94
C ALA A 216 9.59 12.93 12.80
N TYR A 217 8.32 13.05 13.16
CA TYR A 217 7.33 11.98 13.05
C TYR A 217 7.07 11.59 11.58
N ALA A 218 6.92 12.59 10.70
CA ALA A 218 6.71 12.35 9.28
C ALA A 218 7.93 11.67 8.63
N LEU A 219 9.15 12.11 8.97
CA LEU A 219 10.38 11.48 8.54
C LEU A 219 10.50 10.06 9.08
N ALA A 220 10.18 9.82 10.36
CA ALA A 220 10.25 8.51 10.98
C ALA A 220 9.44 7.48 10.20
N THR A 221 8.16 7.79 9.91
CA THR A 221 7.30 6.91 9.11
C THR A 221 7.78 6.75 7.68
N SER A 222 8.22 7.84 7.03
CA SER A 222 8.71 7.79 5.64
C SER A 222 10.00 6.97 5.51
N GLU A 223 10.89 7.06 6.49
CA GLU A 223 12.13 6.29 6.53
C GLU A 223 11.88 4.80 6.84
N GLU A 224 10.92 4.48 7.69
CA GLU A 224 10.46 3.11 7.90
C GLU A 224 9.85 2.52 6.62
N ASN A 225 8.98 3.29 5.94
CA ASN A 225 8.43 2.89 4.65
C ASN A 225 9.54 2.61 3.62
N ALA A 226 10.52 3.49 3.50
CA ALA A 226 11.65 3.33 2.58
C ALA A 226 12.59 2.16 2.93
N SER A 227 12.49 1.65 4.16
CA SER A 227 13.32 0.53 4.64
C SER A 227 12.57 -0.81 4.68
N GLY A 228 11.32 -0.85 4.18
CA GLY A 228 10.48 -2.05 4.21
C GLY A 228 9.90 -2.37 5.59
N GLY A 229 9.82 -1.38 6.49
CA GLY A 229 9.14 -1.51 7.77
C GLY A 229 7.62 -1.54 7.62
N THR A 230 6.92 -2.07 8.61
CA THR A 230 5.44 -2.06 8.66
C THR A 230 4.94 -0.63 8.79
N VAL A 231 4.12 -0.18 7.85
CA VAL A 231 3.52 1.15 7.83
C VAL A 231 2.05 1.09 7.39
N VAL A 232 1.28 2.11 7.72
CA VAL A 232 -0.05 2.31 7.16
C VAL A 232 0.09 3.10 5.87
N THR A 233 -0.30 2.54 4.73
CA THR A 233 -0.13 3.15 3.40
C THR A 233 -1.27 4.08 2.98
N ALA A 234 -2.33 4.19 3.78
CA ALA A 234 -3.47 5.06 3.53
C ALA A 234 -3.15 6.53 3.87
N PRO A 235 -3.76 7.48 3.16
CA PRO A 235 -4.56 7.33 1.94
C PRO A 235 -3.72 7.07 0.68
N THR A 236 -2.43 7.34 0.72
CA THR A 236 -1.45 7.02 -0.33
C THR A 236 -0.08 6.77 0.27
N CYS A 237 0.75 6.01 -0.41
CA CYS A 237 2.13 5.74 0.01
C CYS A 237 2.94 7.04 0.28
N GLY A 238 2.74 8.08 -0.55
CA GLY A 238 3.41 9.37 -0.38
C GLY A 238 2.94 10.17 0.84
N SER A 239 1.71 9.94 1.31
CA SER A 239 1.15 10.61 2.49
C SER A 239 1.25 9.77 3.77
N CYS A 240 1.78 8.56 3.71
CA CYS A 240 1.86 7.64 4.85
C CYS A 240 2.61 8.23 6.06
N GLY A 241 3.53 9.16 5.84
CA GLY A 241 4.23 9.88 6.90
C GLY A 241 3.48 11.09 7.44
N VAL A 242 2.66 11.75 6.63
CA VAL A 242 2.00 13.01 7.00
C VAL A 242 0.83 12.77 7.94
N VAL A 243 -0.07 11.85 7.60
CA VAL A 243 -1.27 11.57 8.41
C VAL A 243 -0.91 11.13 9.82
N PRO A 244 -0.08 10.09 10.02
CA PRO A 244 0.30 9.70 11.38
C PRO A 244 1.03 10.79 12.14
N ALA A 245 1.89 11.58 11.50
CA ALA A 245 2.61 12.66 12.15
C ALA A 245 1.68 13.75 12.72
N VAL A 246 0.64 14.11 11.97
CA VAL A 246 -0.34 15.12 12.40
C VAL A 246 -1.25 14.57 13.50
N LEU A 247 -1.67 13.31 13.39
CA LEU A 247 -2.53 12.69 14.40
C LEU A 247 -1.79 12.41 15.72
N TYR A 248 -0.48 12.11 15.64
CA TYR A 248 0.37 11.78 16.80
C TYR A 248 0.82 13.02 17.57
N HIS A 249 0.84 14.21 16.93
CA HIS A 249 1.28 15.48 17.52
C HIS A 249 0.19 16.09 18.41
#